data_2c342d9962923b5c833b3cb29b81b940
#
_entry.id   2c342d9962923b5c833b3cb29b81b940
#
_cell.length_a   1.000
_cell.length_b   1.000
_cell.length_c   1.000
_cell.angle_alpha   90.00
_cell.angle_beta   90.00
_cell.angle_gamma   90.00
#
_symmetry.space_group_name_H-M   'P 1'
#
loop_
_entity.id
_entity.type
_entity.pdbx_description
1 polymer ?
#
loop_
_entity_poly.entity_id
_entity_poly.type
_entity_poly.pdbx_seq_one_letter_code
_entity_poly.pdbx_strand_id
1 'polypeptide(L)'
;MRHAACTAEEWNETMTIKFQRIPSPNGRVSELPRFATAGSAGADLCANLDEPLTLEPMGRAMVPTGLALELPDAQHGAFVFARSGLAVKHGLALSNGVGVIDSDYRGEIRVGLVNLSPESYTIQPGERIAQLVVMPVVQFSASEADALEETSRGSGGFGSTGRE
;
A
#
# COMPACT_ATOMS: atom_id res chain seq x y z
N MET A 1 10.90 -28.42 -20.65
CA MET A 1 10.42 -27.09 -21.09
C MET A 1 11.45 -26.05 -20.66
N ARG A 2 12.03 -25.31 -21.61
CA ARG A 2 13.06 -24.31 -21.28
C ARG A 2 12.33 -23.06 -20.77
N HIS A 3 12.58 -22.68 -19.52
CA HIS A 3 12.17 -21.35 -19.03
C HIS A 3 12.96 -20.33 -19.83
N ALA A 4 12.25 -19.51 -20.62
CA ALA A 4 12.86 -18.33 -21.24
C ALA A 4 13.32 -17.42 -20.10
N ALA A 5 14.61 -17.14 -20.04
CA ALA A 5 15.13 -16.13 -19.12
C ALA A 5 14.59 -14.78 -19.59
N CYS A 6 13.86 -14.11 -18.71
CA CYS A 6 13.40 -12.73 -18.93
C CYS A 6 14.64 -11.86 -19.12
N THR A 7 14.75 -11.18 -20.24
CA THR A 7 15.93 -10.35 -20.55
C THR A 7 15.81 -9.00 -19.85
N ALA A 8 16.95 -8.39 -19.50
CA ALA A 8 16.98 -7.08 -18.83
C ALA A 8 16.30 -5.95 -19.63
N GLU A 9 16.04 -6.14 -20.91
CA GLU A 9 15.33 -5.19 -21.77
C GLU A 9 13.81 -5.16 -21.50
N GLU A 10 13.21 -6.26 -21.03
CA GLU A 10 11.77 -6.32 -20.70
C GLU A 10 11.39 -5.53 -19.45
N TRP A 11 12.36 -5.10 -18.62
CA TRP A 11 12.12 -4.30 -17.40
C TRP A 11 12.08 -2.79 -17.65
N ASN A 12 12.28 -2.34 -18.89
CA ASN A 12 12.41 -0.91 -19.22
C ASN A 12 11.11 -0.27 -19.75
N GLU A 13 10.01 -1.01 -19.85
CA GLU A 13 8.71 -0.44 -20.17
C GLU A 13 8.08 0.15 -18.88
N THR A 14 7.98 1.48 -18.85
CA THR A 14 7.32 2.19 -17.76
C THR A 14 5.83 1.86 -17.79
N MET A 15 5.35 1.10 -16.80
CA MET A 15 3.93 0.79 -16.64
C MET A 15 3.12 2.07 -16.48
N THR A 16 2.04 2.21 -17.24
CA THR A 16 1.11 3.34 -17.08
C THR A 16 -0.10 2.90 -16.27
N ILE A 17 -0.37 3.60 -15.17
CA ILE A 17 -1.55 3.42 -14.32
C ILE A 17 -2.48 4.62 -14.55
N LYS A 18 -3.75 4.35 -14.81
CA LYS A 18 -4.74 5.40 -14.92
C LYS A 18 -5.29 5.76 -13.56
N PHE A 19 -5.43 7.06 -13.31
CA PHE A 19 -6.06 7.58 -12.11
C PHE A 19 -7.25 8.46 -12.46
N GLN A 20 -8.34 8.27 -11.70
CA GLN A 20 -9.47 9.18 -11.68
C GLN A 20 -9.39 10.04 -10.41
N ARG A 21 -9.55 11.35 -10.57
CA ARG A 21 -9.64 12.29 -9.44
C ARG A 21 -11.08 12.38 -8.95
N ILE A 22 -11.23 12.30 -7.63
CA ILE A 22 -12.52 12.41 -6.93
C ILE A 22 -12.42 13.64 -6.03
N PRO A 23 -13.09 14.74 -6.37
CA PRO A 23 -13.06 15.96 -5.55
C PRO A 23 -13.62 15.71 -4.14
N SER A 24 -13.08 16.41 -3.14
CA SER A 24 -13.67 16.47 -1.80
C SER A 24 -15.05 17.16 -1.83
N PRO A 25 -15.83 17.10 -0.76
CA PRO A 25 -17.11 17.81 -0.65
C PRO A 25 -17.02 19.31 -0.98
N ASN A 26 -15.91 19.97 -0.61
CA ASN A 26 -15.67 21.40 -0.91
C ASN A 26 -14.90 21.62 -2.23
N GLY A 27 -14.77 20.58 -3.07
CA GLY A 27 -14.18 20.68 -4.40
C GLY A 27 -12.65 20.62 -4.45
N ARG A 28 -11.97 20.27 -3.35
CA ARG A 28 -10.52 20.05 -3.35
C ARG A 28 -10.18 18.86 -4.25
N VAL A 29 -9.21 19.04 -5.14
CA VAL A 29 -8.72 18.01 -6.07
C VAL A 29 -7.31 17.62 -5.68
N SER A 30 -7.08 16.31 -5.48
CA SER A 30 -5.76 15.76 -5.18
C SER A 30 -4.81 15.82 -6.38
N GLU A 31 -3.51 15.95 -6.10
CA GLU A 31 -2.48 15.67 -7.09
C GLU A 31 -2.39 14.17 -7.36
N LEU A 32 -1.92 13.78 -8.55
CA LEU A 32 -1.60 12.40 -8.84
C LEU A 32 -0.39 11.95 -8.02
N PRO A 33 -0.31 10.66 -7.66
CA PRO A 33 0.82 10.13 -6.91
C PRO A 33 2.14 10.38 -7.65
N ARG A 34 3.17 10.77 -6.91
CA ARG A 34 4.50 11.06 -7.46
C ARG A 34 5.57 10.34 -6.67
N PHE A 35 6.57 9.84 -7.38
CA PHE A 35 7.81 9.37 -6.76
C PHE A 35 8.62 10.57 -6.30
N ALA A 36 9.11 10.54 -5.06
CA ALA A 36 9.91 11.63 -4.51
C ALA A 36 11.27 11.76 -5.20
N THR A 37 11.84 10.65 -5.66
CA THR A 37 13.10 10.56 -6.43
C THR A 37 12.97 9.48 -7.50
N ALA A 38 13.87 9.46 -8.48
CA ALA A 38 13.91 8.43 -9.52
C ALA A 38 14.11 7.00 -8.98
N GLY A 39 14.68 6.85 -7.77
CA GLY A 39 14.90 5.56 -7.11
C GLY A 39 13.84 5.21 -6.06
N SER A 40 12.79 6.03 -5.90
CA SER A 40 11.72 5.71 -4.94
C SER A 40 10.92 4.50 -5.38
N ALA A 41 10.65 3.56 -4.47
CA ALA A 41 9.81 2.39 -4.72
C ALA A 41 8.31 2.68 -4.63
N GLY A 42 7.92 3.69 -3.85
CA GLY A 42 6.53 4.09 -3.64
C GLY A 42 6.25 5.52 -4.07
N ALA A 43 5.06 5.74 -4.61
CA ALA A 43 4.54 7.06 -4.93
C ALA A 43 3.71 7.60 -3.75
N ASP A 44 3.92 8.85 -3.35
CA ASP A 44 3.21 9.44 -2.22
C ASP A 44 1.69 9.54 -2.45
N LEU A 45 0.89 9.20 -1.43
CA LEU A 45 -0.54 9.45 -1.33
C LEU A 45 -0.79 10.55 -0.30
N CYS A 46 -1.57 11.57 -0.70
CA CYS A 46 -1.90 12.71 0.12
C CYS A 46 -3.33 12.65 0.67
N ALA A 47 -3.54 13.26 1.83
CA ALA A 47 -4.87 13.42 2.42
C ALA A 47 -5.72 14.43 1.64
N ASN A 48 -6.84 13.99 1.08
CA ASN A 48 -7.83 14.84 0.42
C ASN A 48 -8.88 15.32 1.41
N LEU A 49 -8.43 16.02 2.42
CA LEU A 49 -9.27 16.60 3.47
C LEU A 49 -9.59 18.07 3.14
N ASP A 50 -10.76 18.51 3.55
CA ASP A 50 -11.15 19.93 3.50
C ASP A 50 -10.66 20.68 4.75
N GLU A 51 -10.67 19.99 5.90
CA GLU A 51 -10.25 20.51 7.20
C GLU A 51 -9.22 19.56 7.86
N PRO A 52 -8.36 20.05 8.77
CA PRO A 52 -7.45 19.21 9.52
C PRO A 52 -8.18 18.12 10.31
N LEU A 53 -7.60 16.91 10.35
CA LEU A 53 -8.14 15.75 11.07
C LEU A 53 -7.20 15.34 12.20
N THR A 54 -7.65 15.43 13.45
CA THR A 54 -6.86 15.02 14.61
C THR A 54 -7.16 13.57 14.97
N LEU A 55 -6.11 12.78 15.13
CA LEU A 55 -6.12 11.42 15.66
C LEU A 55 -5.57 11.43 17.08
N GLU A 56 -6.44 11.19 18.03
CA GLU A 56 -6.05 10.96 19.42
C GLU A 56 -5.25 9.66 19.57
N PRO A 57 -4.51 9.45 20.68
CA PRO A 57 -3.86 8.18 20.96
C PRO A 57 -4.80 6.99 20.78
N MET A 58 -4.37 5.97 20.03
CA MET A 58 -5.17 4.81 19.61
C MET A 58 -6.38 5.13 18.72
N GLY A 59 -6.59 6.40 18.36
CA GLY A 59 -7.62 6.86 17.43
C GLY A 59 -7.36 6.34 16.02
N ARG A 60 -8.45 6.06 15.29
CA ARG A 60 -8.43 5.58 13.90
C ARG A 60 -9.28 6.45 13.01
N ALA A 61 -8.85 6.62 11.76
CA ALA A 61 -9.68 7.26 10.74
C ALA A 61 -9.41 6.66 9.36
N MET A 62 -10.44 6.70 8.51
CA MET A 62 -10.34 6.44 7.08
C MET A 62 -10.14 7.78 6.36
N VAL A 63 -8.91 8.05 5.91
CA VAL A 63 -8.54 9.30 5.27
C VAL A 63 -8.69 9.16 3.75
N PRO A 64 -9.52 9.96 3.09
CA PRO A 64 -9.68 9.95 1.64
C PRO A 64 -8.42 10.46 0.96
N THR A 65 -8.08 9.91 -0.21
CA THR A 65 -7.00 10.42 -1.06
C THR A 65 -7.51 11.22 -2.25
N GLY A 66 -8.81 11.17 -2.54
CA GLY A 66 -9.40 11.78 -3.72
C GLY A 66 -8.99 11.12 -5.04
N LEU A 67 -8.55 9.86 -4.98
CA LEU A 67 -8.03 9.12 -6.14
C LEU A 67 -8.65 7.74 -6.22
N ALA A 68 -9.07 7.34 -7.42
CA ALA A 68 -9.30 5.94 -7.79
C ALA A 68 -8.30 5.56 -8.88
N LEU A 69 -8.01 4.27 -9.02
CA LEU A 69 -7.04 3.78 -10.01
C LEU A 69 -7.59 2.64 -10.87
N GLU A 70 -6.97 2.46 -12.04
CA GLU A 70 -7.13 1.30 -12.91
C GLU A 70 -5.76 0.72 -13.21
N LEU A 71 -5.52 -0.51 -12.74
CA LEU A 71 -4.33 -1.28 -13.07
C LEU A 71 -4.43 -1.83 -14.50
N PRO A 72 -3.31 -2.07 -15.20
CA PRO A 72 -3.33 -2.50 -16.60
C PRO A 72 -3.89 -3.92 -16.79
N ASP A 73 -3.76 -4.77 -15.78
CA ASP A 73 -4.14 -6.18 -15.84
C ASP A 73 -4.33 -6.79 -14.44
N ALA A 74 -4.74 -8.07 -14.40
CA ALA A 74 -4.95 -8.83 -13.16
C ALA A 74 -3.66 -9.48 -12.62
N GLN A 75 -2.51 -9.28 -13.26
CA GLN A 75 -1.22 -9.79 -12.78
C GLN A 75 -0.53 -8.78 -11.85
N HIS A 76 -1.13 -7.61 -11.65
CA HIS A 76 -0.62 -6.58 -10.76
C HIS A 76 -1.65 -6.23 -9.68
N GLY A 77 -1.14 -5.93 -8.49
CA GLY A 77 -1.88 -5.36 -7.38
C GLY A 77 -1.25 -4.03 -6.96
N ALA A 78 -2.07 -3.14 -6.43
CA ALA A 78 -1.57 -1.92 -5.82
C ALA A 78 -1.62 -2.06 -4.29
N PHE A 79 -0.53 -1.65 -3.63
CA PHE A 79 -0.36 -1.83 -2.20
C PHE A 79 -0.08 -0.48 -1.54
N VAL A 80 -0.78 -0.23 -0.44
CA VAL A 80 -0.61 0.99 0.35
C VAL A 80 0.21 0.65 1.58
N PHE A 81 1.30 1.39 1.77
CA PHE A 81 2.21 1.26 2.91
C PHE A 81 2.28 2.54 3.72
N ALA A 82 2.58 2.40 5.01
CA ALA A 82 2.88 3.54 5.86
C ALA A 82 4.16 4.25 5.38
N ARG A 83 4.25 5.56 5.65
CA ARG A 83 5.48 6.33 5.43
C ARG A 83 6.34 6.23 6.69
N SER A 84 7.61 5.84 6.50
CA SER A 84 8.56 5.65 7.60
C SER A 84 8.68 6.89 8.51
N GLY A 85 8.70 8.09 7.93
CA GLY A 85 8.79 9.33 8.70
C GLY A 85 7.59 9.55 9.64
N LEU A 86 6.37 9.28 9.19
CA LEU A 86 5.17 9.37 10.02
C LEU A 86 5.12 8.25 11.05
N ALA A 87 5.44 7.02 10.65
CA ALA A 87 5.39 5.87 11.54
C ALA A 87 6.41 5.97 12.68
N VAL A 88 7.68 6.28 12.38
CA VAL A 88 8.76 6.29 13.36
C VAL A 88 8.71 7.54 14.26
N LYS A 89 8.42 8.73 13.67
CA LYS A 89 8.46 9.98 14.44
C LYS A 89 7.16 10.29 15.19
N HIS A 90 6.02 9.89 14.60
CA HIS A 90 4.69 10.28 15.09
C HIS A 90 3.77 9.10 15.43
N GLY A 91 4.26 7.86 15.28
CA GLY A 91 3.48 6.67 15.61
C GLY A 91 2.28 6.41 14.68
N LEU A 92 2.19 7.08 13.52
CA LEU A 92 1.11 6.84 12.57
C LEU A 92 1.39 5.59 11.74
N ALA A 93 0.51 4.62 11.85
CA ALA A 93 0.56 3.37 11.10
C ALA A 93 -0.72 3.15 10.28
N LEU A 94 -0.68 2.21 9.33
CA LEU A 94 -1.90 1.75 8.70
C LEU A 94 -2.67 0.82 9.64
N SER A 95 -3.98 1.04 9.80
CA SER A 95 -4.82 0.25 10.70
C SER A 95 -4.97 -1.22 10.26
N ASN A 96 -4.72 -1.52 8.98
CA ASN A 96 -4.71 -2.86 8.39
C ASN A 96 -3.29 -3.40 8.10
N GLY A 97 -2.24 -2.70 8.53
CA GLY A 97 -0.84 -3.02 8.26
C GLY A 97 -0.43 -2.71 6.82
N VAL A 98 -1.06 -3.30 5.84
CA VAL A 98 -0.89 -3.02 4.41
C VAL A 98 -2.27 -2.95 3.76
N GLY A 99 -2.51 -1.90 2.98
CA GLY A 99 -3.68 -1.82 2.12
C GLY A 99 -3.45 -2.65 0.86
N VAL A 100 -4.41 -3.50 0.49
CA VAL A 100 -4.39 -4.26 -0.76
C VAL A 100 -5.50 -3.74 -1.65
N ILE A 101 -5.14 -3.35 -2.87
CA ILE A 101 -6.07 -2.84 -3.88
C ILE A 101 -6.05 -3.78 -5.06
N ASP A 102 -7.17 -4.43 -5.30
CA ASP A 102 -7.36 -5.38 -6.38
C ASP A 102 -7.39 -4.68 -7.74
N SER A 103 -7.02 -5.39 -8.79
CA SER A 103 -6.95 -4.83 -10.15
C SER A 103 -8.30 -4.37 -10.70
N ASP A 104 -9.40 -4.93 -10.21
CA ASP A 104 -10.78 -4.61 -10.59
C ASP A 104 -11.48 -3.63 -9.62
N TYR A 105 -10.80 -3.18 -8.55
CA TYR A 105 -11.34 -2.15 -7.67
C TYR A 105 -11.37 -0.79 -8.37
N ARG A 106 -12.52 -0.10 -8.31
CA ARG A 106 -12.73 1.21 -8.95
C ARG A 106 -13.20 2.29 -7.96
N GLY A 107 -13.24 1.96 -6.68
CA GLY A 107 -13.57 2.93 -5.64
C GLY A 107 -12.41 3.85 -5.29
N GLU A 108 -12.70 4.86 -4.49
CA GLU A 108 -11.68 5.75 -3.95
C GLU A 108 -10.68 5.00 -3.07
N ILE A 109 -9.39 5.26 -3.28
CA ILE A 109 -8.34 4.83 -2.37
C ILE A 109 -8.47 5.61 -1.07
N ARG A 110 -8.79 4.93 0.02
CA ARG A 110 -8.87 5.52 1.35
C ARG A 110 -7.88 4.85 2.27
N VAL A 111 -7.11 5.66 2.99
CA VAL A 111 -6.05 5.17 3.88
C VAL A 111 -6.59 5.07 5.31
N GLY A 112 -6.68 3.85 5.81
CA GLY A 112 -6.99 3.59 7.23
C GLY A 112 -5.77 3.88 8.08
N LEU A 113 -5.79 4.94 8.88
CA LEU A 113 -4.71 5.30 9.78
C LEU A 113 -5.08 5.02 11.24
N VAL A 114 -4.06 4.70 12.03
CA VAL A 114 -4.13 4.58 13.49
C VAL A 114 -2.95 5.34 14.11
N ASN A 115 -3.21 6.06 15.18
CA ASN A 115 -2.19 6.73 15.98
C ASN A 115 -1.76 5.82 17.14
N LEU A 116 -0.57 5.26 17.07
CA LEU A 116 0.03 4.40 18.10
C LEU A 116 0.92 5.18 19.09
N SER A 117 1.02 6.51 18.95
CA SER A 117 1.77 7.34 19.88
C SER A 117 0.92 7.75 21.10
N PRO A 118 1.55 8.17 22.21
CA PRO A 118 0.84 8.72 23.36
C PRO A 118 0.33 10.16 23.15
N GLU A 119 0.71 10.80 22.05
CA GLU A 119 0.33 12.18 21.72
C GLU A 119 -0.63 12.20 20.53
N SER A 120 -1.56 13.17 20.50
CA SER A 120 -2.44 13.39 19.36
C SER A 120 -1.65 13.85 18.14
N TYR A 121 -2.10 13.45 16.94
CA TYR A 121 -1.52 13.90 15.69
C TYR A 121 -2.59 14.51 14.78
N THR A 122 -2.33 15.69 14.25
CA THR A 122 -3.25 16.40 13.35
C THR A 122 -2.76 16.32 11.92
N ILE A 123 -3.49 15.58 11.09
CA ILE A 123 -3.27 15.45 9.65
C ILE A 123 -3.78 16.71 8.97
N GLN A 124 -2.91 17.36 8.19
CA GLN A 124 -3.27 18.55 7.43
C GLN A 124 -3.82 18.19 6.03
N PRO A 125 -4.73 18.99 5.46
CA PRO A 125 -5.15 18.82 4.07
C PRO A 125 -3.96 18.85 3.10
N GLY A 126 -3.83 17.82 2.26
CA GLY A 126 -2.72 17.66 1.32
C GLY A 126 -1.45 17.05 1.91
N GLU A 127 -1.44 16.70 3.18
CA GLU A 127 -0.32 16.01 3.80
C GLU A 127 -0.11 14.62 3.20
N ARG A 128 1.16 14.24 2.98
CA ARG A 128 1.52 12.91 2.51
C ARG A 128 1.39 11.90 3.64
N ILE A 129 0.38 11.04 3.58
CA ILE A 129 -0.02 10.12 4.67
C ILE A 129 0.38 8.66 4.46
N ALA A 130 0.60 8.26 3.21
CA ALA A 130 0.94 6.89 2.83
C ALA A 130 1.76 6.88 1.55
N GLN A 131 2.14 5.71 1.09
CA GLN A 131 2.78 5.50 -0.20
C GLN A 131 2.14 4.32 -0.94
N LEU A 132 1.98 4.46 -2.25
CA LEU A 132 1.44 3.46 -3.16
C LEU A 132 2.59 2.74 -3.87
N VAL A 133 2.58 1.42 -3.83
CA VAL A 133 3.52 0.56 -4.57
C VAL A 133 2.71 -0.39 -5.43
N VAL A 134 3.07 -0.54 -6.70
CA VAL A 134 2.46 -1.54 -7.58
C VAL A 134 3.44 -2.70 -7.72
N MET A 135 2.92 -3.91 -7.54
CA MET A 135 3.72 -5.13 -7.59
C MET A 135 3.00 -6.21 -8.38
N PRO A 136 3.74 -7.13 -9.04
CA PRO A 136 3.16 -8.32 -9.62
C PRO A 136 2.56 -9.21 -8.53
N VAL A 137 1.42 -9.83 -8.83
CA VAL A 137 0.74 -10.78 -7.96
C VAL A 137 0.48 -12.08 -8.71
N VAL A 138 0.59 -13.20 -8.00
CA VAL A 138 0.28 -14.51 -8.56
C VAL A 138 -1.08 -14.95 -8.08
N GLN A 139 -1.98 -15.22 -9.01
CA GLN A 139 -3.24 -15.88 -8.72
C GLN A 139 -3.02 -17.40 -8.71
N PHE A 140 -3.54 -18.09 -7.71
CA PHE A 140 -3.41 -19.53 -7.56
C PHE A 140 -4.76 -20.20 -7.43
N SER A 141 -4.82 -21.49 -7.82
CA SER A 141 -5.94 -22.36 -7.51
C SER A 141 -5.61 -23.19 -6.28
N ALA A 142 -6.46 -23.17 -5.28
CA ALA A 142 -6.30 -24.02 -4.10
C ALA A 142 -6.76 -25.45 -4.40
N SER A 143 -5.99 -26.44 -3.99
CA SER A 143 -6.37 -27.86 -3.97
C SER A 143 -6.10 -28.44 -2.60
N GLU A 144 -6.98 -29.34 -2.16
CA GLU A 144 -6.79 -30.09 -0.94
C GLU A 144 -5.77 -31.24 -1.18
N ALA A 145 -4.94 -31.50 -0.19
CA ALA A 145 -4.02 -32.62 -0.17
C ALA A 145 -4.08 -33.31 1.18
N ASP A 146 -4.05 -34.63 1.20
CA ASP A 146 -4.07 -35.44 2.45
C ASP A 146 -2.82 -35.21 3.29
N ALA A 147 -1.68 -34.93 2.64
CA ALA A 147 -0.41 -34.61 3.28
C ALA A 147 0.43 -33.68 2.37
N LEU A 148 1.31 -32.91 2.99
CA LEU A 148 2.32 -32.11 2.29
C LEU A 148 3.68 -32.84 2.33
N GLU A 149 4.52 -32.58 1.34
CA GLU A 149 5.86 -33.13 1.29
C GLU A 149 6.68 -32.72 2.53
N GLU A 150 7.45 -33.66 3.06
CA GLU A 150 8.37 -33.38 4.18
C GLU A 150 9.53 -32.51 3.73
N THR A 151 9.91 -31.54 4.58
CA THR A 151 11.09 -30.69 4.35
C THR A 151 12.02 -30.76 5.58
N SER A 152 13.28 -30.37 5.40
CA SER A 152 14.27 -30.30 6.50
C SER A 152 13.85 -29.32 7.61
N ARG A 153 12.99 -28.34 7.31
CA ARG A 153 12.40 -27.41 8.28
C ARG A 153 11.17 -28.00 8.99
N GLY A 154 10.42 -28.88 8.33
CA GLY A 154 9.16 -29.44 8.84
C GLY A 154 8.19 -28.35 9.31
N SER A 155 7.62 -28.53 10.49
CA SER A 155 6.73 -27.59 11.15
C SER A 155 7.44 -26.49 11.97
N GLY A 156 8.76 -26.41 11.93
CA GLY A 156 9.56 -25.44 12.67
C GLY A 156 9.27 -23.99 12.23
N GLY A 157 8.84 -23.15 13.18
CA GLY A 157 8.52 -21.74 12.97
C GLY A 157 8.62 -20.95 14.29
N PHE A 158 8.23 -19.66 14.25
CA PHE A 158 8.13 -18.78 15.44
C PHE A 158 9.40 -18.73 16.30
N GLY A 159 10.59 -18.76 15.68
CA GLY A 159 11.86 -18.70 16.38
C GLY A 159 12.44 -20.05 16.75
N SER A 160 11.96 -21.16 16.15
CA SER A 160 12.51 -22.53 16.38
C SER A 160 13.99 -22.67 15.99
N THR A 161 14.57 -21.73 15.22
CA THR A 161 15.99 -21.70 14.82
C THR A 161 16.90 -20.97 15.83
N GLY A 162 16.38 -20.57 16.98
CA GLY A 162 17.16 -19.88 18.03
C GLY A 162 17.33 -18.36 17.78
N ARG A 163 18.06 -17.72 18.69
CA ARG A 163 18.42 -16.27 18.62
C ARG A 163 19.92 -16.07 18.38
N GLU A 164 20.67 -17.10 18.05
CA GLU A 164 22.10 -17.05 17.75
C GLU A 164 22.36 -17.21 16.27
#